data_62f5326bcaeea81bf379357f3bfc3795
#
_entry.id   62f5326bcaeea81bf379357f3bfc3795
#
_cell.length_a   1.000
_cell.length_b   1.000
_cell.length_c   1.000
_cell.angle_alpha   90.00
_cell.angle_beta   90.00
_cell.angle_gamma   90.00
#
_symmetry.space_group_name_H-M   'P 1'
#
loop_
_entity.id
_entity.type
_entity.pdbx_description
1 polymer ?
#
loop_
_entity_poly.entity_id
_entity_poly.type
_entity_poly.pdbx_seq_one_letter_code
_entity_poly.pdbx_strand_id
1 'polypeptide(L)'
;MRRPYVDSCLFIYWVEREGPVADAAVRWLEAQSGAAMCVSPLVRLEVLVQPMRSGNPVLIQAYEALLASQQWLPVGDEIFSRALGLRAQHGLKTADALHLATALHHGCTEFWTNDDRLRTVAGALAVNVLGTAG
;
A
#
# COMPACT_ATOMS: atom_id res chain seq x y z
N MET A 1 10.66 -12.83 -9.74
CA MET A 1 10.17 -12.79 -8.34
C MET A 1 9.16 -11.67 -8.18
N ARG A 2 8.03 -11.97 -7.57
CA ARG A 2 6.99 -10.96 -7.36
C ARG A 2 7.34 -10.09 -6.16
N ARG A 3 7.41 -8.79 -6.37
CA ARG A 3 7.69 -7.78 -5.33
C ARG A 3 6.65 -6.67 -5.41
N PRO A 4 5.43 -6.92 -4.93
CA PRO A 4 4.39 -5.89 -4.97
C PRO A 4 4.62 -4.82 -3.89
N TYR A 5 4.39 -3.57 -4.25
CA TYR A 5 4.22 -2.51 -3.26
C TYR A 5 2.75 -2.49 -2.86
N VAL A 6 2.48 -2.52 -1.56
CA VAL A 6 1.13 -2.69 -1.04
C VAL A 6 0.65 -1.38 -0.41
N ASP A 7 -0.41 -0.81 -0.98
CA ASP A 7 -1.03 0.40 -0.47
C ASP A 7 -1.62 0.17 0.92
N SER A 8 -1.62 1.19 1.75
CA SER A 8 -2.05 1.12 3.15
C SER A 8 -3.48 0.61 3.32
N CYS A 9 -4.38 0.93 2.39
CA CYS A 9 -5.77 0.48 2.48
C CYS A 9 -5.90 -1.05 2.56
N LEU A 10 -5.02 -1.79 1.89
CA LEU A 10 -5.08 -3.26 1.91
C LEU A 10 -4.69 -3.83 3.27
N PHE A 11 -3.72 -3.21 3.95
CA PHE A 11 -3.37 -3.62 5.31
C PHE A 11 -4.49 -3.30 6.29
N ILE A 12 -5.19 -2.19 6.10
CA ILE A 12 -6.33 -1.83 6.94
C ILE A 12 -7.44 -2.88 6.78
N TYR A 13 -7.77 -3.25 5.55
CA TYR A 13 -8.73 -4.34 5.32
C TYR A 13 -8.28 -5.64 5.99
N TRP A 14 -7.00 -5.98 5.86
CA TRP A 14 -6.47 -7.24 6.37
C TRP A 14 -6.53 -7.32 7.90
N VAL A 15 -6.15 -6.25 8.58
CA VAL A 15 -6.10 -6.24 10.05
C VAL A 15 -7.48 -6.07 10.66
N GLU A 16 -8.28 -5.12 10.15
CA GLU A 16 -9.55 -4.77 10.79
C GLU A 16 -10.75 -5.59 10.31
N ARG A 17 -10.69 -6.07 9.08
CA ARG A 17 -11.68 -6.99 8.51
C ARG A 17 -13.13 -6.53 8.66
N GLU A 18 -13.39 -5.27 8.44
CA GLU A 18 -14.72 -4.69 8.56
C GLU A 18 -15.44 -4.67 7.21
N GLY A 19 -16.47 -5.51 7.08
CA GLY A 19 -17.38 -5.50 5.95
C GLY A 19 -16.96 -6.40 4.79
N PRO A 20 -17.84 -6.52 3.77
CA PRO A 20 -17.62 -7.44 2.64
C PRO A 20 -16.45 -7.04 1.74
N VAL A 21 -16.15 -5.75 1.65
CA VAL A 21 -15.00 -5.28 0.88
C VAL A 21 -13.70 -5.78 1.50
N ALA A 22 -13.58 -5.66 2.83
CA ALA A 22 -12.42 -6.15 3.54
C ALA A 22 -12.28 -7.67 3.43
N ASP A 23 -13.39 -8.41 3.53
CA ASP A 23 -13.38 -9.86 3.39
C ASP A 23 -12.88 -10.28 2.00
N ALA A 24 -13.33 -9.60 0.96
CA ALA A 24 -12.89 -9.89 -0.41
C ALA A 24 -11.38 -9.60 -0.57
N ALA A 25 -10.92 -8.50 -0.01
CA ALA A 25 -9.50 -8.14 -0.06
C ALA A 25 -8.63 -9.18 0.66
N VAL A 26 -9.05 -9.63 1.83
CA VAL A 26 -8.31 -10.63 2.59
C VAL A 26 -8.23 -11.95 1.83
N ARG A 27 -9.33 -12.40 1.25
CA ARG A 27 -9.32 -13.62 0.45
C ARG A 27 -8.35 -13.52 -0.73
N TRP A 28 -8.34 -12.36 -1.39
CA TRP A 28 -7.42 -12.14 -2.49
C TRP A 28 -5.97 -12.15 -2.02
N LEU A 29 -5.67 -11.45 -0.91
CA LEU A 29 -4.32 -11.38 -0.34
C LEU A 29 -3.81 -12.75 0.08
N GLU A 30 -4.65 -13.55 0.71
CA GLU A 30 -4.27 -14.91 1.14
C GLU A 30 -3.95 -15.82 -0.04
N ALA A 31 -4.49 -15.53 -1.20
CA ALA A 31 -4.22 -16.31 -2.42
C ALA A 31 -2.89 -15.94 -3.08
N GLN A 32 -2.21 -14.87 -2.63
CA GLN A 32 -0.99 -14.37 -3.27
C GLN A 32 0.27 -15.00 -2.66
N SER A 33 0.37 -16.31 -2.73
CA SER A 33 1.55 -17.01 -2.22
C SER A 33 2.79 -16.68 -3.06
N GLY A 34 3.96 -16.63 -2.42
CA GLY A 34 5.22 -16.37 -3.09
C GLY A 34 5.50 -14.90 -3.41
N ALA A 35 4.59 -14.00 -3.10
CA ALA A 35 4.81 -12.57 -3.28
C ALA A 35 5.55 -11.99 -2.06
N ALA A 36 6.63 -11.25 -2.32
CA ALA A 36 7.37 -10.54 -1.28
C ALA A 36 6.80 -9.12 -1.16
N MET A 37 5.81 -8.93 -0.30
CA MET A 37 5.12 -7.65 -0.14
C MET A 37 6.07 -6.59 0.41
N CYS A 38 6.07 -5.43 -0.24
CA CYS A 38 6.93 -4.31 0.11
C CYS A 38 6.12 -3.19 0.75
N VAL A 39 6.69 -2.57 1.77
CA VAL A 39 6.09 -1.45 2.49
C VAL A 39 7.12 -0.35 2.69
N SER A 40 6.66 0.80 3.15
CA SER A 40 7.54 1.94 3.47
C SER A 40 7.10 2.58 4.78
N PRO A 41 7.93 3.48 5.36
CA PRO A 41 7.52 4.25 6.53
C PRO A 41 6.21 5.02 6.34
N LEU A 42 5.88 5.38 5.10
CA LEU A 42 4.63 6.08 4.81
C LEU A 42 3.41 5.17 5.06
N VAL A 43 3.50 3.89 4.68
CA VAL A 43 2.44 2.91 4.97
C VAL A 43 2.22 2.82 6.48
N ARG A 44 3.32 2.68 7.22
CA ARG A 44 3.25 2.59 8.69
C ARG A 44 2.56 3.81 9.29
N LEU A 45 2.94 5.00 8.84
CA LEU A 45 2.32 6.24 9.30
C LEU A 45 0.82 6.23 9.06
N GLU A 46 0.40 5.85 7.87
CA GLU A 46 -1.02 5.88 7.49
C GLU A 46 -1.86 4.87 8.25
N VAL A 47 -1.35 3.66 8.50
CA VAL A 47 -2.15 2.65 9.21
C VAL A 47 -2.18 2.85 10.71
N LEU A 48 -1.18 3.52 11.30
CA LEU A 48 -1.07 3.68 12.75
C LEU A 48 -1.70 4.97 13.28
N VAL A 49 -1.92 5.97 12.45
CA VAL A 49 -2.38 7.27 12.95
C VAL A 49 -3.72 7.15 13.69
N GLN A 50 -4.68 6.42 13.15
CA GLN A 50 -5.99 6.29 13.79
C GLN A 50 -5.97 5.40 15.04
N PRO A 51 -5.34 4.22 15.03
CA PRO A 51 -5.20 3.43 16.26
C PRO A 51 -4.50 4.17 17.40
N MET A 52 -3.49 4.99 17.08
CA MET A 52 -2.80 5.79 18.09
C MET A 52 -3.70 6.90 18.64
N ARG A 53 -4.46 7.56 17.78
CA ARG A 53 -5.40 8.61 18.21
C ARG A 53 -6.50 8.06 19.10
N SER A 54 -6.98 6.86 18.82
CA SER A 54 -8.03 6.21 19.61
C SER A 54 -7.49 5.46 20.84
N GLY A 55 -6.16 5.38 20.98
CA GLY A 55 -5.55 4.68 22.12
C GLY A 55 -5.83 3.19 22.14
N ASN A 56 -5.70 2.52 20.99
CA ASN A 56 -5.99 1.10 20.85
C ASN A 56 -4.69 0.29 20.73
N PRO A 57 -4.10 -0.17 21.86
CA PRO A 57 -2.81 -0.87 21.83
C PRO A 57 -2.85 -2.22 21.15
N VAL A 58 -3.98 -2.91 21.19
CA VAL A 58 -4.14 -4.21 20.52
C VAL A 58 -4.03 -4.05 19.01
N LEU A 59 -4.72 -3.03 18.48
CA LEU A 59 -4.70 -2.76 17.05
C LEU A 59 -3.32 -2.25 16.60
N ILE A 60 -2.68 -1.38 17.38
CA ILE A 60 -1.32 -0.91 17.11
C ILE A 60 -0.37 -2.10 16.99
N GLN A 61 -0.43 -3.04 17.95
CA GLN A 61 0.43 -4.22 17.93
C GLN A 61 0.17 -5.11 16.71
N ALA A 62 -1.10 -5.27 16.34
CA ALA A 62 -1.44 -6.08 15.17
C ALA A 62 -0.83 -5.50 13.89
N TYR A 63 -0.92 -4.18 13.69
CA TYR A 63 -0.30 -3.53 12.55
C TYR A 63 1.22 -3.64 12.58
N GLU A 64 1.84 -3.37 13.73
CA GLU A 64 3.30 -3.43 13.83
C GLU A 64 3.82 -4.83 13.54
N ALA A 65 3.15 -5.86 14.05
CA ALA A 65 3.54 -7.24 13.80
C ALA A 65 3.43 -7.61 12.31
N LEU A 66 2.32 -7.21 11.68
CA LEU A 66 2.11 -7.49 10.26
C LEU A 66 3.15 -6.78 9.40
N LEU A 67 3.40 -5.50 9.65
CA LEU A 67 4.37 -4.73 8.88
C LEU A 67 5.80 -5.23 9.08
N ALA A 68 6.15 -5.66 10.30
CA ALA A 68 7.50 -6.13 10.60
C ALA A 68 7.91 -7.32 9.73
N SER A 69 6.96 -8.11 9.25
CA SER A 69 7.24 -9.28 8.41
C SER A 69 7.37 -8.97 6.93
N GLN A 70 7.17 -7.71 6.53
CA GLN A 70 7.24 -7.31 5.12
C GLN A 70 8.63 -6.80 4.75
N GLN A 71 8.87 -6.59 3.45
CA GLN A 71 10.09 -5.97 2.97
C GLN A 71 9.97 -4.45 3.05
N TRP A 72 10.87 -3.82 3.79
CA TRP A 72 10.84 -2.38 4.02
C TRP A 72 11.69 -1.66 2.97
N LEU A 73 11.10 -0.62 2.37
CA LEU A 73 11.75 0.22 1.36
C LEU A 73 11.95 1.63 1.93
N PRO A 74 13.19 2.15 1.95
CA PRO A 74 13.43 3.51 2.43
C PRO A 74 12.86 4.55 1.47
N VAL A 75 12.49 5.71 2.01
CA VAL A 75 11.92 6.82 1.26
C VAL A 75 12.85 8.03 1.45
N GLY A 76 13.71 8.26 0.49
CA GLY A 76 14.68 9.36 0.53
C GLY A 76 14.35 10.48 -0.45
N ASP A 77 15.29 11.41 -0.59
CA ASP A 77 15.10 12.62 -1.40
C ASP A 77 14.77 12.34 -2.86
N GLU A 78 15.36 11.30 -3.43
CA GLU A 78 15.10 10.95 -4.83
C GLU A 78 13.64 10.54 -5.05
N ILE A 79 13.05 9.86 -4.07
CA ILE A 79 11.65 9.47 -4.13
C ILE A 79 10.76 10.70 -4.05
N PHE A 80 11.09 11.66 -3.19
CA PHE A 80 10.35 12.92 -3.11
C PHE A 80 10.41 13.69 -4.42
N SER A 81 11.57 13.73 -5.07
CA SER A 81 11.71 14.39 -6.38
C SER A 81 10.85 13.71 -7.44
N ARG A 82 10.83 12.37 -7.45
CA ARG A 82 9.98 11.62 -8.37
C ARG A 82 8.49 11.85 -8.09
N ALA A 83 8.11 11.89 -6.81
CA ALA A 83 6.74 12.17 -6.40
C ALA A 83 6.30 13.57 -6.82
N LEU A 84 7.19 14.55 -6.75
CA LEU A 84 6.92 15.90 -7.24
C LEU A 84 6.52 15.88 -8.71
N GLY A 85 7.26 15.14 -9.54
CA GLY A 85 6.95 14.98 -10.95
C GLY A 85 5.58 14.31 -11.19
N LEU A 86 5.28 13.27 -10.42
CA LEU A 86 4.00 12.57 -10.51
C LEU A 86 2.83 13.47 -10.13
N ARG A 87 3.01 14.28 -9.10
CA ARG A 87 1.97 15.24 -8.70
C ARG A 87 1.76 16.32 -9.75
N ALA A 88 2.85 16.86 -10.28
CA ALA A 88 2.78 17.91 -11.29
C ALA A 88 2.11 17.41 -12.58
N GLN A 89 2.42 16.20 -12.98
CA GLN A 89 1.92 15.62 -14.24
C GLN A 89 0.51 15.06 -14.12
N HIS A 90 0.20 14.40 -13.02
CA HIS A 90 -1.05 13.63 -12.88
C HIS A 90 -2.00 14.17 -11.82
N GLY A 91 -1.60 15.15 -11.03
CA GLY A 91 -2.44 15.71 -9.98
C GLY A 91 -2.71 14.77 -8.81
N LEU A 92 -1.83 13.81 -8.56
CA LEU A 92 -1.98 12.89 -7.44
C LEU A 92 -1.84 13.61 -6.10
N LYS A 93 -2.52 13.09 -5.07
CA LYS A 93 -2.30 13.54 -3.70
C LYS A 93 -0.88 13.20 -3.27
N THR A 94 -0.35 13.96 -2.31
CA THR A 94 1.04 13.79 -1.85
C THR A 94 1.35 12.35 -1.45
N ALA A 95 0.50 11.75 -0.61
CA ALA A 95 0.74 10.38 -0.14
C ALA A 95 0.72 9.38 -1.29
N ASP A 96 -0.25 9.51 -2.21
CA ASP A 96 -0.37 8.61 -3.35
C ASP A 96 0.85 8.70 -4.27
N ALA A 97 1.32 9.92 -4.51
CA ALA A 97 2.52 10.14 -5.33
C ALA A 97 3.75 9.51 -4.68
N LEU A 98 3.88 9.63 -3.36
CA LEU A 98 5.00 9.03 -2.62
C LEU A 98 4.96 7.51 -2.65
N HIS A 99 3.80 6.91 -2.50
CA HIS A 99 3.68 5.46 -2.62
C HIS A 99 4.11 4.97 -4.00
N LEU A 100 3.59 5.59 -5.04
CA LEU A 100 3.92 5.18 -6.41
C LEU A 100 5.39 5.44 -6.72
N ALA A 101 5.92 6.58 -6.32
CA ALA A 101 7.33 6.91 -6.51
C ALA A 101 8.24 5.91 -5.80
N THR A 102 7.86 5.46 -4.60
CA THR A 102 8.62 4.45 -3.86
C THR A 102 8.66 3.13 -4.63
N ALA A 103 7.50 2.70 -5.11
CA ALA A 103 7.41 1.46 -5.88
C ALA A 103 8.26 1.51 -7.15
N LEU A 104 8.19 2.62 -7.88
CA LEU A 104 8.96 2.80 -9.11
C LEU A 104 10.45 2.86 -8.84
N HIS A 105 10.86 3.61 -7.81
CA HIS A 105 12.28 3.79 -7.49
C HIS A 105 12.94 2.47 -7.08
N HIS A 106 12.25 1.64 -6.33
CA HIS A 106 12.78 0.37 -5.85
C HIS A 106 12.52 -0.80 -6.80
N GLY A 107 11.95 -0.54 -7.96
CA GLY A 107 11.75 -1.58 -8.97
C GLY A 107 10.73 -2.65 -8.57
N CYS A 108 9.69 -2.28 -7.84
CA CYS A 108 8.63 -3.21 -7.52
C CYS A 108 7.94 -3.71 -8.80
N THR A 109 7.54 -4.97 -8.80
CA THR A 109 6.98 -5.60 -9.99
C THR A 109 5.48 -5.36 -10.15
N GLU A 110 4.81 -5.00 -9.04
CA GLU A 110 3.38 -4.77 -9.00
C GLU A 110 3.08 -3.66 -8.00
N PHE A 111 1.94 -3.02 -8.17
CA PHE A 111 1.43 -2.02 -7.24
C PHE A 111 0.00 -2.42 -6.86
N TRP A 112 -0.19 -2.84 -5.61
CA TRP A 112 -1.48 -3.33 -5.13
C TRP A 112 -2.25 -2.20 -4.46
N THR A 113 -3.37 -1.83 -5.04
CA THR A 113 -4.20 -0.75 -4.52
C THR A 113 -5.67 -1.01 -4.83
N ASN A 114 -6.53 -0.31 -4.07
CA ASN A 114 -7.97 -0.27 -4.30
C ASN A 114 -8.40 1.09 -4.86
N ASP A 115 -7.49 1.98 -5.10
CA ASP A 115 -7.77 3.34 -5.57
C ASP A 115 -7.69 3.40 -7.10
N ASP A 116 -8.82 3.70 -7.74
CA ASP A 116 -8.91 3.71 -9.21
C ASP A 116 -8.01 4.77 -9.85
N ARG A 117 -7.90 5.94 -9.24
CA ARG A 117 -7.07 7.02 -9.79
C ARG A 117 -5.60 6.66 -9.74
N LEU A 118 -5.16 6.14 -8.61
CA LEU A 118 -3.78 5.72 -8.42
C LEU A 118 -3.44 4.55 -9.34
N ARG A 119 -4.36 3.62 -9.49
CA ARG A 119 -4.21 2.49 -10.40
C ARG A 119 -4.03 2.96 -11.86
N THR A 120 -4.80 3.96 -12.28
CA THR A 120 -4.71 4.50 -13.63
C THR A 120 -3.32 5.07 -13.90
N VAL A 121 -2.77 5.82 -12.95
CA VAL A 121 -1.43 6.41 -13.10
C VAL A 121 -0.34 5.34 -13.03
N ALA A 122 -0.49 4.34 -12.18
CA ALA A 122 0.47 3.25 -12.07
C ALA A 122 0.52 2.37 -13.34
N GLY A 123 -0.56 2.34 -14.10
CA GLY A 123 -0.61 1.66 -15.38
C GLY A 123 -0.36 0.16 -15.28
N ALA A 124 0.62 -0.34 -16.01
CA ALA A 124 0.90 -1.78 -16.10
C ALA A 124 1.30 -2.43 -14.78
N LEU A 125 1.79 -1.66 -13.79
CA LEU A 125 2.13 -2.19 -12.47
C LEU A 125 0.91 -2.43 -11.60
N ALA A 126 -0.18 -1.73 -11.87
CA ALA A 126 -1.33 -1.71 -10.98
C ALA A 126 -2.11 -3.02 -10.97
N VAL A 127 -2.44 -3.48 -9.76
CA VAL A 127 -3.38 -4.57 -9.56
C VAL A 127 -4.48 -4.04 -8.65
N ASN A 128 -5.72 -4.04 -9.14
CA ASN A 128 -6.87 -3.67 -8.34
C ASN A 128 -7.44 -4.91 -7.67
N VAL A 129 -7.19 -5.01 -6.38
CA VAL A 129 -7.56 -6.17 -5.57
C VAL A 129 -9.07 -6.41 -5.54
N LEU A 130 -9.87 -5.36 -5.62
CA LEU A 130 -11.31 -5.44 -5.48
C LEU A 130 -12.08 -5.27 -6.80
N GLY A 131 -11.47 -4.66 -7.79
CA GLY A 131 -12.13 -4.31 -9.03
C GLY A 131 -12.11 -5.39 -10.09
N THR A 132 -11.42 -6.47 -9.86
CA THR A 132 -11.25 -7.55 -10.84
C THR A 132 -12.33 -8.60 -10.78
N ALA A 133 -13.25 -8.47 -9.84
CA ALA A 133 -14.35 -9.42 -9.67
C ALA A 133 -15.46 -9.24 -10.71
N GLY A 134 -15.29 -8.30 -11.58
CA GLY A 134 -16.23 -8.06 -12.66
C GLY A 134 -16.10 -9.09 -13.74
#